data_7cb3cf48fc382baa912fe75dd63095b1
#
_entry.id   7cb3cf48fc382baa912fe75dd63095b1
#
_cell.length_a   1.000
_cell.length_b   1.000
_cell.length_c   1.000
_cell.angle_alpha   90.00
_cell.angle_beta   90.00
_cell.angle_gamma   90.00
#
_symmetry.space_group_name_H-M   'P 1'
#
loop_
_entity.id
_entity.type
_entity.pdbx_description
1 polymer ?
#
loop_
_entity_poly.entity_id
_entity_poly.type
_entity_poly.pdbx_seq_one_letter_code
_entity_poly.pdbx_strand_id
1 'polypeptide(L)'
;KRENAEDFHNVIGNRIEKIMKVRYAFQELENLPEGFEVPAGRVKPWGTAHAILSCKDMIDGPFAVINADDYYGREAFKQIYDYLSVHEDNEKYQYAMVGYQLKNTLTENGSVARGVCDIDGDGKLVSVTERTTIVKRGENAAYTEDDGKSYTDLAGDTIVSMNLWGFSKGFLSEIAYGFRDFLQEGLQHNPLKCEYYLPSVVSRLLDSNKAEVKVLLTTEKWYGVTYREDKPMVMAAVKKLEENDFYPKQLCGKLEAAANFCFEGVYKEEIPWGNGHINDTYRVTFENEQGVKKYYILQQMNKSIFKNPVELMENIVGVTEFLKEKFQLTVEIQRGRH
;
A
#
# COMPACT_ATOMS: atom_id res chain seq x y z
N LYS A 1 -9.48 14.23 -2.45
CA LYS A 1 -10.59 15.16 -2.65
C LYS A 1 -11.63 14.53 -3.59
N ARG A 2 -12.91 14.90 -3.46
CA ARG A 2 -14.01 14.37 -4.30
C ARG A 2 -13.81 14.69 -5.78
N GLU A 3 -13.27 15.84 -6.10
CA GLU A 3 -13.01 16.28 -7.49
C GLU A 3 -12.10 15.30 -8.27
N ASN A 4 -11.23 14.57 -7.59
CA ASN A 4 -10.29 13.61 -8.21
C ASN A 4 -10.78 12.15 -8.13
N ALA A 5 -11.97 11.90 -7.58
CA ALA A 5 -12.45 10.55 -7.30
C ALA A 5 -12.69 9.74 -8.58
N GLU A 6 -13.30 10.37 -9.58
CA GLU A 6 -13.61 9.73 -10.86
C GLU A 6 -12.34 9.39 -11.65
N ASP A 7 -11.39 10.33 -11.73
CA ASP A 7 -10.11 10.10 -12.38
C ASP A 7 -9.32 8.97 -11.70
N PHE A 8 -9.28 8.98 -10.36
CA PHE A 8 -8.61 7.93 -9.59
C PHE A 8 -9.28 6.57 -9.82
N HIS A 9 -10.61 6.52 -9.78
CA HIS A 9 -11.37 5.30 -10.03
C HIS A 9 -11.09 4.75 -11.45
N ASN A 10 -11.10 5.61 -12.46
CA ASN A 10 -10.86 5.22 -13.85
C ASN A 10 -9.44 4.74 -14.12
N VAL A 11 -8.44 5.31 -13.45
CA VAL A 11 -7.02 4.98 -13.67
C VAL A 11 -6.57 3.78 -12.84
N ILE A 12 -6.96 3.71 -11.56
CA ILE A 12 -6.46 2.75 -10.58
C ILE A 12 -7.60 1.91 -10.00
N GLY A 13 -8.69 2.54 -9.56
CA GLY A 13 -9.78 1.93 -8.82
C GLY A 13 -10.37 0.72 -9.52
N ASN A 14 -10.72 0.86 -10.78
CA ASN A 14 -11.26 -0.22 -11.64
C ASN A 14 -10.42 -1.51 -11.65
N ARG A 15 -9.10 -1.40 -11.43
CA ARG A 15 -8.19 -2.55 -11.41
C ARG A 15 -8.13 -3.17 -10.02
N ILE A 16 -7.98 -2.33 -8.99
CA ILE A 16 -7.80 -2.79 -7.60
C ILE A 16 -9.10 -3.37 -7.05
N GLU A 17 -10.25 -2.79 -7.36
CA GLU A 17 -11.58 -3.25 -6.90
C GLU A 17 -11.94 -4.66 -7.36
N LYS A 18 -11.33 -5.13 -8.45
CA LYS A 18 -11.48 -6.50 -8.94
C LYS A 18 -10.73 -7.53 -8.08
N ILE A 19 -9.75 -7.08 -7.30
CA ILE A 19 -8.79 -7.93 -6.59
C ILE A 19 -9.05 -7.91 -5.09
N MET A 20 -9.47 -6.76 -4.57
CA MET A 20 -9.69 -6.55 -3.15
C MET A 20 -10.86 -5.61 -2.89
N LYS A 21 -11.40 -5.67 -1.67
CA LYS A 21 -12.44 -4.74 -1.23
C LYS A 21 -11.84 -3.35 -1.04
N VAL A 22 -12.25 -2.40 -1.86
CA VAL A 22 -11.82 -1.01 -1.80
C VAL A 22 -12.95 -0.13 -1.24
N ARG A 23 -12.59 0.82 -0.41
CA ARG A 23 -13.46 1.89 0.07
C ARG A 23 -12.76 3.23 -0.10
N TYR A 24 -13.52 4.26 -0.40
CA TYR A 24 -12.99 5.60 -0.61
C TYR A 24 -13.40 6.51 0.53
N ALA A 25 -12.43 7.09 1.22
CA ALA A 25 -12.63 8.17 2.16
C ALA A 25 -12.21 9.51 1.54
N PHE A 26 -12.92 10.58 1.89
CA PHE A 26 -12.63 11.90 1.39
C PHE A 26 -12.17 12.81 2.53
N GLN A 27 -10.97 13.35 2.40
CA GLN A 27 -10.48 14.39 3.27
C GLN A 27 -11.04 15.73 2.81
N GLU A 28 -12.00 16.26 3.58
CA GLU A 28 -12.66 17.53 3.31
C GLU A 28 -12.26 18.56 4.36
N LEU A 29 -12.19 19.83 3.99
CA LEU A 29 -11.79 20.92 4.90
C LEU A 29 -12.80 21.09 6.03
N GLU A 30 -14.06 20.84 5.74
CA GLU A 30 -15.21 21.00 6.61
C GLU A 30 -15.32 19.90 7.68
N ASN A 31 -14.57 18.79 7.53
CA ASN A 31 -14.53 17.70 8.52
C ASN A 31 -13.74 18.11 9.77
N LEU A 32 -14.29 19.07 10.51
CA LEU A 32 -13.72 19.63 11.73
C LEU A 32 -14.51 19.20 12.97
N PRO A 33 -13.87 19.13 14.14
CA PRO A 33 -14.58 18.95 15.41
C PRO A 33 -15.51 20.16 15.69
N GLU A 34 -16.53 19.92 16.50
CA GLU A 34 -17.44 20.97 16.94
C GLU A 34 -16.70 22.17 17.56
N GLY A 35 -17.08 23.38 17.17
CA GLY A 35 -16.47 24.63 17.63
C GLY A 35 -15.33 25.14 16.77
N PHE A 36 -14.99 24.47 15.67
CA PHE A 36 -14.01 24.96 14.71
C PHE A 36 -14.66 25.22 13.35
N GLU A 37 -14.16 26.24 12.64
CA GLU A 37 -14.59 26.60 11.30
C GLU A 37 -13.40 26.65 10.35
N VAL A 38 -13.66 26.44 9.06
CA VAL A 38 -12.61 26.54 8.03
C VAL A 38 -12.25 28.02 7.85
N PRO A 39 -10.98 28.42 8.02
CA PRO A 39 -10.55 29.81 7.79
C PRO A 39 -10.83 30.26 6.38
N ALA A 40 -11.30 31.49 6.25
CA ALA A 40 -11.55 32.11 4.95
C ALA A 40 -10.26 32.07 4.09
N GLY A 41 -10.39 31.54 2.86
CA GLY A 41 -9.26 31.42 1.91
C GLY A 41 -8.38 30.19 2.11
N ARG A 42 -8.66 29.31 3.08
CA ARG A 42 -7.92 28.05 3.21
C ARG A 42 -8.33 27.07 2.11
N VAL A 43 -7.35 26.58 1.35
CA VAL A 43 -7.51 25.55 0.32
C VAL A 43 -6.65 24.31 0.62
N LYS A 44 -5.70 24.45 1.57
CA LYS A 44 -4.76 23.39 1.93
C LYS A 44 -5.43 22.37 2.85
N PRO A 45 -5.35 21.05 2.56
CA PRO A 45 -5.82 19.99 3.47
C PRO A 45 -5.17 20.08 4.85
N TRP A 46 -5.79 19.42 5.84
CA TRP A 46 -5.35 19.49 7.24
C TRP A 46 -4.14 18.57 7.56
N GLY A 47 -3.57 17.90 6.57
CA GLY A 47 -2.39 17.04 6.73
C GLY A 47 -2.70 15.55 6.75
N THR A 48 -1.63 14.73 6.88
CA THR A 48 -1.69 13.28 6.73
C THR A 48 -2.42 12.57 7.86
N ALA A 49 -2.32 13.05 9.10
CA ALA A 49 -3.08 12.50 10.22
C ALA A 49 -4.59 12.70 10.04
N HIS A 50 -5.02 13.88 9.54
CA HIS A 50 -6.44 14.12 9.24
C HIS A 50 -6.94 13.25 8.07
N ALA A 51 -6.08 12.92 7.11
CA ALA A 51 -6.45 11.98 6.04
C ALA A 51 -6.78 10.59 6.62
N ILE A 52 -5.98 10.11 7.59
CA ILE A 52 -6.25 8.85 8.30
C ILE A 52 -7.56 8.95 9.10
N LEU A 53 -7.76 10.07 9.81
CA LEU A 53 -8.98 10.30 10.58
C LEU A 53 -10.25 10.27 9.70
N SER A 54 -10.13 10.67 8.44
CA SER A 54 -11.24 10.60 7.46
C SER A 54 -11.67 9.16 7.15
N CYS A 55 -10.84 8.16 7.50
CA CYS A 55 -11.13 6.73 7.33
C CYS A 55 -11.73 6.08 8.59
N LYS A 56 -11.96 6.82 9.69
CA LYS A 56 -12.30 6.28 11.01
C LYS A 56 -13.48 5.30 11.01
N ASP A 57 -14.51 5.59 10.22
CA ASP A 57 -15.74 4.79 10.16
C ASP A 57 -15.60 3.57 9.22
N MET A 58 -14.45 3.41 8.58
CA MET A 58 -14.13 2.32 7.66
C MET A 58 -13.13 1.32 8.24
N ILE A 59 -12.45 1.68 9.32
CA ILE A 59 -11.40 0.88 9.97
C ILE A 59 -11.97 0.26 11.24
N ASP A 60 -11.95 -1.06 11.31
CA ASP A 60 -12.51 -1.85 12.41
C ASP A 60 -11.50 -2.73 13.14
N GLY A 61 -10.23 -2.71 12.75
CA GLY A 61 -9.12 -3.47 13.33
C GLY A 61 -7.77 -2.78 13.19
N PRO A 62 -6.66 -3.50 13.39
CA PRO A 62 -5.32 -3.01 13.08
C PRO A 62 -5.20 -2.65 11.60
N PHE A 63 -4.38 -1.66 11.28
CA PHE A 63 -4.24 -1.18 9.90
C PHE A 63 -2.84 -0.65 9.61
N ALA A 64 -2.45 -0.71 8.35
CA ALA A 64 -1.24 -0.07 7.86
C ALA A 64 -1.55 1.21 7.09
N VAL A 65 -0.62 2.16 7.13
CA VAL A 65 -0.66 3.42 6.38
C VAL A 65 0.51 3.46 5.42
N ILE A 66 0.24 3.81 4.17
CA ILE A 66 1.25 3.97 3.11
C ILE A 66 0.95 5.22 2.28
N ASN A 67 1.94 5.71 1.57
CA ASN A 67 1.73 6.61 0.44
C ASN A 67 1.33 5.79 -0.80
N ALA A 68 0.31 6.23 -1.52
CA ALA A 68 -0.27 5.45 -2.62
C ALA A 68 0.60 5.47 -3.90
N ASP A 69 1.55 6.37 -3.98
CA ASP A 69 2.45 6.61 -5.12
C ASP A 69 3.88 6.09 -4.90
N ASP A 70 4.12 5.40 -3.77
CA ASP A 70 5.41 4.84 -3.41
C ASP A 70 5.45 3.32 -3.60
N TYR A 71 6.62 2.81 -4.01
CA TYR A 71 6.93 1.38 -4.03
C TYR A 71 7.76 1.01 -2.80
N TYR A 72 7.22 0.16 -1.95
CA TYR A 72 7.81 -0.23 -0.66
C TYR A 72 8.56 -1.56 -0.69
N GLY A 73 8.33 -2.40 -1.71
CA GLY A 73 8.81 -3.77 -1.75
C GLY A 73 7.84 -4.76 -1.08
N ARG A 74 7.95 -6.02 -1.46
CA ARG A 74 7.04 -7.09 -1.02
C ARG A 74 7.26 -7.47 0.44
N GLU A 75 8.53 -7.56 0.86
CA GLU A 75 8.88 -7.99 2.20
C GLU A 75 8.44 -6.97 3.27
N ALA A 76 8.50 -5.67 2.94
CA ALA A 76 8.03 -4.62 3.83
C ALA A 76 6.55 -4.76 4.18
N PHE A 77 5.69 -5.09 3.19
CA PHE A 77 4.27 -5.38 3.45
C PHE A 77 4.07 -6.63 4.29
N LYS A 78 4.87 -7.67 4.03
CA LYS A 78 4.81 -8.90 4.81
C LYS A 78 5.18 -8.66 6.27
N GLN A 79 6.26 -7.95 6.53
CA GLN A 79 6.72 -7.64 7.88
C GLN A 79 5.68 -6.86 8.69
N ILE A 80 5.06 -5.82 8.09
CA ILE A 80 4.04 -5.03 8.79
C ILE A 80 2.77 -5.85 9.05
N TYR A 81 2.36 -6.70 8.08
CA TYR A 81 1.23 -7.60 8.24
C TYR A 81 1.49 -8.64 9.34
N ASP A 82 2.64 -9.30 9.33
CA ASP A 82 3.01 -10.30 10.35
C ASP A 82 3.01 -9.67 11.75
N TYR A 83 3.56 -8.47 11.89
CA TYR A 83 3.55 -7.76 13.16
C TYR A 83 2.13 -7.46 13.65
N LEU A 84 1.31 -6.83 12.82
CA LEU A 84 -0.06 -6.43 13.17
C LEU A 84 -1.00 -7.62 13.41
N SER A 85 -0.67 -8.80 12.87
CA SER A 85 -1.47 -10.00 13.03
C SER A 85 -1.32 -10.68 14.40
N VAL A 86 -0.24 -10.38 15.13
CA VAL A 86 0.08 -11.08 16.39
C VAL A 86 0.27 -10.14 17.58
N HIS A 87 0.38 -8.83 17.35
CA HIS A 87 0.58 -7.85 18.43
C HIS A 87 -0.71 -7.12 18.72
N GLU A 88 -1.07 -7.10 20.00
CA GLU A 88 -2.21 -6.36 20.52
C GLU A 88 -1.71 -5.28 21.49
N ASP A 89 -2.51 -4.23 21.67
CA ASP A 89 -2.23 -3.21 22.67
C ASP A 89 -2.25 -3.83 24.09
N ASN A 90 -1.36 -3.36 24.92
CA ASN A 90 -1.30 -3.71 26.33
C ASN A 90 -1.46 -2.45 27.20
N GLU A 91 -0.58 -2.18 28.16
CA GLU A 91 -0.55 -0.92 28.90
C GLU A 91 -0.22 0.28 27.99
N LYS A 92 0.41 0.00 26.83
CA LYS A 92 0.73 0.97 25.79
C LYS A 92 0.22 0.48 24.43
N TYR A 93 -0.01 1.41 23.52
CA TYR A 93 -0.23 1.09 22.13
C TYR A 93 0.99 0.42 21.51
N GLN A 94 0.78 -0.67 20.80
CA GLN A 94 1.82 -1.46 20.12
C GLN A 94 1.79 -1.17 18.62
N TYR A 95 2.66 -0.28 18.17
CA TYR A 95 2.76 0.13 16.77
C TYR A 95 4.02 -0.41 16.12
N ALA A 96 4.07 -0.33 14.80
CA ALA A 96 5.25 -0.66 14.04
C ALA A 96 5.50 0.36 12.91
N MET A 97 6.73 0.43 12.48
CA MET A 97 7.17 1.18 11.32
C MET A 97 8.19 0.37 10.54
N VAL A 98 8.13 0.35 9.21
CA VAL A 98 9.18 -0.25 8.41
C VAL A 98 10.30 0.78 8.21
N GLY A 99 11.49 0.44 8.69
CA GLY A 99 12.70 1.24 8.60
C GLY A 99 13.57 0.83 7.42
N TYR A 100 13.89 1.79 6.53
CA TYR A 100 14.73 1.60 5.37
C TYR A 100 16.14 2.13 5.61
N GLN A 101 17.14 1.50 5.01
CA GLN A 101 18.46 2.11 4.95
C GLN A 101 18.43 3.33 4.03
N LEU A 102 18.98 4.45 4.46
CA LEU A 102 18.95 5.73 3.75
C LEU A 102 19.44 5.59 2.29
N LYS A 103 20.54 4.85 2.07
CA LYS A 103 21.10 4.62 0.71
C LYS A 103 20.11 3.98 -0.25
N ASN A 104 19.13 3.22 0.27
CA ASN A 104 18.09 2.55 -0.52
C ASN A 104 16.90 3.46 -0.85
N THR A 105 16.93 4.73 -0.46
CA THR A 105 15.84 5.70 -0.62
C THR A 105 16.27 6.99 -1.32
N LEU A 106 17.54 7.09 -1.73
CA LEU A 106 18.10 8.28 -2.35
C LEU A 106 17.88 8.30 -3.86
N THR A 107 17.89 9.50 -4.44
CA THR A 107 17.89 9.74 -5.89
C THR A 107 19.22 10.37 -6.34
N GLU A 108 19.55 10.23 -7.62
CA GLU A 108 20.67 10.94 -8.27
C GLU A 108 20.27 12.36 -8.74
N ASN A 109 18.97 12.68 -8.75
CA ASN A 109 18.42 13.85 -9.44
C ASN A 109 18.15 15.04 -8.51
N GLY A 110 18.68 15.03 -7.29
CA GLY A 110 18.53 16.17 -6.38
C GLY A 110 18.49 15.76 -4.91
N SER A 111 17.87 16.61 -4.08
CA SER A 111 17.69 16.35 -2.67
C SER A 111 16.36 15.65 -2.38
N VAL A 112 16.31 14.94 -1.26
CA VAL A 112 15.11 14.27 -0.77
C VAL A 112 14.84 14.68 0.68
N ALA A 113 13.58 14.55 1.12
CA ALA A 113 13.20 14.68 2.52
C ALA A 113 12.97 13.30 3.13
N ARG A 114 13.49 13.04 4.35
CA ARG A 114 13.36 11.76 5.04
C ARG A 114 13.22 11.96 6.55
N GLY A 115 12.39 11.15 7.18
CA GLY A 115 12.34 11.04 8.63
C GLY A 115 13.49 10.17 9.14
N VAL A 116 14.57 10.78 9.61
CA VAL A 116 15.72 10.07 10.21
C VAL A 116 15.31 9.55 11.58
N CYS A 117 15.49 8.24 11.81
CA CYS A 117 15.04 7.54 12.98
C CYS A 117 16.17 7.29 13.98
N ASP A 118 15.93 7.60 15.25
CA ASP A 118 16.72 7.12 16.37
C ASP A 118 16.05 5.86 16.95
N ILE A 119 16.84 4.80 17.14
CA ILE A 119 16.35 3.47 17.53
C ILE A 119 17.15 3.00 18.73
N ASP A 120 16.45 2.47 19.75
CA ASP A 120 17.09 1.90 20.93
C ASP A 120 17.67 0.49 20.69
N GLY A 121 18.33 -0.06 21.72
CA GLY A 121 18.94 -1.39 21.68
C GLY A 121 17.94 -2.55 21.49
N ASP A 122 16.66 -2.34 21.75
CA ASP A 122 15.57 -3.31 21.57
C ASP A 122 14.89 -3.17 20.20
N GLY A 123 15.37 -2.26 19.37
CA GLY A 123 14.82 -1.97 18.04
C GLY A 123 13.49 -1.22 18.09
N LYS A 124 13.26 -0.43 19.13
CA LYS A 124 12.11 0.48 19.25
C LYS A 124 12.49 1.88 18.81
N LEU A 125 11.55 2.56 18.19
CA LEU A 125 11.70 3.95 17.77
C LEU A 125 11.74 4.86 19.00
N VAL A 126 12.79 5.67 19.10
CA VAL A 126 12.95 6.71 20.11
C VAL A 126 12.44 8.04 19.56
N SER A 127 12.88 8.40 18.36
CA SER A 127 12.48 9.65 17.72
C SER A 127 12.52 9.54 16.19
N VAL A 128 11.80 10.44 15.53
CA VAL A 128 11.88 10.67 14.07
C VAL A 128 12.12 12.14 13.83
N THR A 129 13.23 12.47 13.19
CA THR A 129 13.57 13.83 12.82
C THR A 129 13.47 14.01 11.32
N GLU A 130 12.56 14.86 10.84
CA GLU A 130 12.44 15.17 9.43
C GLU A 130 13.62 16.01 8.95
N ARG A 131 14.36 15.51 7.95
CA ARG A 131 15.44 16.21 7.27
C ARG A 131 14.98 16.50 5.84
N THR A 132 14.74 17.76 5.54
CA THR A 132 14.05 18.20 4.31
C THR A 132 14.97 18.29 3.10
N THR A 133 16.30 18.33 3.29
CA THR A 133 17.28 18.51 2.21
C THR A 133 18.45 17.56 2.42
N ILE A 134 18.27 16.30 2.00
CA ILE A 134 19.30 15.26 2.03
C ILE A 134 19.81 15.06 0.60
N VAL A 135 21.11 15.15 0.40
CA VAL A 135 21.79 14.92 -0.88
C VAL A 135 22.63 13.66 -0.82
N LYS A 136 22.65 12.91 -1.91
CA LYS A 136 23.47 11.70 -2.04
C LYS A 136 24.95 12.04 -2.13
N ARG A 137 25.79 11.25 -1.44
CA ARG A 137 27.26 11.33 -1.48
C ARG A 137 27.86 9.93 -1.56
N GLY A 138 27.92 9.35 -2.78
CA GLY A 138 28.33 7.96 -2.97
C GLY A 138 27.37 6.98 -2.29
N GLU A 139 27.89 6.12 -1.42
CA GLU A 139 27.08 5.18 -0.60
C GLU A 139 26.49 5.84 0.65
N ASN A 140 26.85 7.08 0.95
CA ASN A 140 26.38 7.88 2.07
C ASN A 140 25.53 9.05 1.59
N ALA A 141 25.14 9.91 2.52
CA ALA A 141 24.41 11.13 2.26
C ALA A 141 24.89 12.27 3.16
N ALA A 142 24.39 13.47 2.92
CA ALA A 142 24.52 14.58 3.85
C ALA A 142 23.28 15.46 3.77
N TYR A 143 22.91 16.09 4.88
CA TYR A 143 21.78 17.03 4.90
C TYR A 143 22.25 18.44 5.24
N THR A 144 21.44 19.41 4.83
CA THR A 144 21.62 20.81 5.18
C THR A 144 20.34 21.39 5.77
N GLU A 145 20.48 22.34 6.70
CA GLU A 145 19.39 23.08 7.32
C GLU A 145 19.53 24.61 7.09
N ASP A 146 20.53 25.02 6.31
CA ASP A 146 20.91 26.42 6.08
C ASP A 146 21.08 26.75 4.58
N ASP A 147 20.21 26.15 3.74
CA ASP A 147 20.19 26.31 2.28
C ASP A 147 21.55 25.97 1.61
N GLY A 148 22.23 24.94 2.13
CA GLY A 148 23.44 24.40 1.52
C GLY A 148 24.74 25.11 1.92
N LYS A 149 24.73 25.96 2.94
CA LYS A 149 25.95 26.61 3.46
C LYS A 149 26.80 25.65 4.26
N SER A 150 26.18 24.75 5.00
CA SER A 150 26.84 23.66 5.71
C SER A 150 26.11 22.34 5.50
N TYR A 151 26.86 21.23 5.66
CA TYR A 151 26.34 19.88 5.51
C TYR A 151 26.77 19.02 6.67
N THR A 152 25.83 18.23 7.18
CA THR A 152 26.11 17.19 8.18
C THR A 152 26.00 15.83 7.48
N ASP A 153 27.05 15.01 7.64
CA ASP A 153 27.09 13.69 7.01
C ASP A 153 26.11 12.71 7.68
N LEU A 154 25.51 11.84 6.85
CA LEU A 154 24.68 10.72 7.24
C LEU A 154 25.24 9.44 6.63
N ALA A 155 25.41 8.41 7.44
CA ALA A 155 25.81 7.10 6.96
C ALA A 155 24.70 6.50 6.07
N GLY A 156 25.07 5.76 5.03
CA GLY A 156 24.12 5.16 4.12
C GLY A 156 23.22 4.08 4.75
N ASP A 157 23.64 3.50 5.87
CA ASP A 157 22.89 2.54 6.67
C ASP A 157 22.03 3.19 7.76
N THR A 158 22.04 4.52 7.89
CA THR A 158 21.10 5.25 8.75
C THR A 158 19.67 4.83 8.43
N ILE A 159 18.89 4.55 9.46
CA ILE A 159 17.50 4.13 9.27
C ILE A 159 16.59 5.34 9.11
N VAL A 160 15.73 5.27 8.10
CA VAL A 160 14.75 6.31 7.78
C VAL A 160 13.35 5.76 7.63
N SER A 161 12.37 6.58 7.97
CA SER A 161 10.95 6.35 7.71
C SER A 161 10.60 6.74 6.28
N MET A 162 9.86 5.85 5.63
CA MET A 162 9.26 6.09 4.31
C MET A 162 7.73 6.09 4.37
N ASN A 163 7.15 6.39 5.54
CA ASN A 163 5.71 6.44 5.80
C ASN A 163 4.97 5.10 5.65
N LEU A 164 5.66 3.96 5.86
CA LEU A 164 5.00 2.67 6.04
C LEU A 164 4.87 2.39 7.54
N TRP A 165 3.68 2.62 8.07
CA TRP A 165 3.34 2.50 9.47
C TRP A 165 2.26 1.46 9.72
N GLY A 166 2.31 0.81 10.87
CA GLY A 166 1.29 -0.12 11.36
C GLY A 166 0.74 0.33 12.71
N PHE A 167 -0.57 0.37 12.83
CA PHE A 167 -1.27 0.88 14.00
C PHE A 167 -2.37 -0.07 14.46
N SER A 168 -2.64 -0.08 15.77
CA SER A 168 -3.90 -0.60 16.29
C SER A 168 -5.04 0.38 16.01
N LYS A 169 -6.29 -0.09 16.14
CA LYS A 169 -7.49 0.76 15.99
C LYS A 169 -7.49 1.96 16.94
N GLY A 170 -6.87 1.81 18.13
CA GLY A 170 -6.77 2.87 19.14
C GLY A 170 -6.12 4.16 18.64
N PHE A 171 -5.25 4.06 17.63
CA PHE A 171 -4.60 5.22 17.02
C PHE A 171 -5.58 6.26 16.45
N LEU A 172 -6.74 5.82 15.94
CA LEU A 172 -7.77 6.74 15.42
C LEU A 172 -8.32 7.67 16.51
N SER A 173 -8.48 7.16 17.73
CA SER A 173 -8.93 7.97 18.86
C SER A 173 -7.86 8.98 19.30
N GLU A 174 -6.59 8.59 19.24
CA GLU A 174 -5.47 9.48 19.55
C GLU A 174 -5.29 10.58 18.49
N ILE A 175 -5.51 10.27 17.21
CA ILE A 175 -5.54 11.30 16.16
C ILE A 175 -6.69 12.28 16.41
N ALA A 176 -7.90 11.78 16.69
CA ALA A 176 -9.08 12.62 16.90
C ALA A 176 -8.89 13.56 18.12
N TYR A 177 -8.32 13.03 19.21
CA TYR A 177 -8.03 13.80 20.41
C TYR A 177 -7.00 14.92 20.12
N GLY A 178 -5.86 14.59 19.56
CA GLY A 178 -4.80 15.57 19.28
C GLY A 178 -5.15 16.55 18.16
N PHE A 179 -6.15 16.25 17.33
CA PHE A 179 -6.58 17.17 16.25
C PHE A 179 -7.21 18.45 16.78
N ARG A 180 -7.92 18.38 17.91
CA ARG A 180 -8.46 19.59 18.56
C ARG A 180 -7.35 20.51 19.04
N ASP A 181 -6.36 19.96 19.75
CA ASP A 181 -5.23 20.73 20.26
C ASP A 181 -4.42 21.35 19.13
N PHE A 182 -4.17 20.56 18.06
CA PHE A 182 -3.53 21.05 16.84
C PHE A 182 -4.30 22.22 16.20
N LEU A 183 -5.62 22.13 16.12
CA LEU A 183 -6.43 23.22 15.56
C LEU A 183 -6.39 24.48 16.43
N GLN A 184 -6.45 24.34 17.75
CA GLN A 184 -6.37 25.49 18.66
C GLN A 184 -5.07 26.27 18.48
N GLU A 185 -3.95 25.59 18.36
CA GLU A 185 -2.64 26.19 18.16
C GLU A 185 -2.41 26.63 16.71
N GLY A 186 -2.65 25.74 15.78
CA GLY A 186 -2.35 25.94 14.36
C GLY A 186 -3.13 27.06 13.71
N LEU A 187 -4.40 27.25 14.12
CA LEU A 187 -5.24 28.33 13.61
C LEU A 187 -4.79 29.72 14.12
N GLN A 188 -4.14 29.80 15.28
CA GLN A 188 -3.60 31.05 15.79
C GLN A 188 -2.34 31.50 15.04
N HIS A 189 -1.48 30.54 14.65
CA HIS A 189 -0.16 30.84 14.10
C HIS A 189 -0.14 30.81 12.57
N ASN A 190 -0.82 29.84 11.94
CA ASN A 190 -0.80 29.66 10.50
C ASN A 190 -2.13 29.08 9.96
N PRO A 191 -3.24 29.85 10.02
CA PRO A 191 -4.57 29.34 9.71
C PRO A 191 -4.73 28.78 8.30
N LEU A 192 -3.97 29.29 7.33
CA LEU A 192 -4.10 28.90 5.93
C LEU A 192 -3.24 27.69 5.54
N LYS A 193 -2.17 27.38 6.31
CA LYS A 193 -1.15 26.39 5.87
C LYS A 193 -0.78 25.35 6.94
N CYS A 194 -1.24 25.49 8.21
CA CYS A 194 -0.92 24.48 9.23
C CYS A 194 -1.41 23.10 8.81
N GLU A 195 -0.61 22.08 9.10
CA GLU A 195 -0.89 20.68 8.76
C GLU A 195 -0.63 19.76 9.95
N TYR A 196 -1.57 18.88 10.21
CA TYR A 196 -1.50 17.84 11.22
C TYR A 196 -0.86 16.60 10.62
N TYR A 197 0.43 16.44 10.84
CA TYR A 197 1.22 15.37 10.26
C TYR A 197 1.15 14.09 11.09
N LEU A 198 1.15 12.94 10.40
CA LEU A 198 1.19 11.62 11.05
C LEU A 198 2.41 11.47 12.00
N PRO A 199 3.65 11.82 11.61
CA PRO A 199 4.78 11.69 12.51
C PRO A 199 4.64 12.51 13.80
N SER A 200 3.98 13.67 13.77
CA SER A 200 3.79 14.48 14.99
C SER A 200 2.86 13.81 16.00
N VAL A 201 1.86 13.06 15.54
CA VAL A 201 1.00 12.25 16.41
C VAL A 201 1.80 11.14 17.08
N VAL A 202 2.63 10.44 16.30
CA VAL A 202 3.49 9.37 16.80
C VAL A 202 4.46 9.93 17.85
N SER A 203 5.16 11.05 17.56
CA SER A 203 6.08 11.69 18.50
C SER A 203 5.40 12.05 19.81
N ARG A 204 4.21 12.67 19.75
CA ARG A 204 3.42 13.00 20.94
C ARG A 204 3.11 11.77 21.80
N LEU A 205 2.82 10.63 21.19
CA LEU A 205 2.51 9.39 21.90
C LEU A 205 3.76 8.74 22.50
N LEU A 206 4.90 8.82 21.81
CA LEU A 206 6.20 8.39 22.33
C LEU A 206 6.61 9.26 23.53
N ASP A 207 6.58 10.58 23.40
CA ASP A 207 6.95 11.55 24.44
C ASP A 207 6.08 11.41 25.71
N SER A 208 4.79 11.09 25.51
CA SER A 208 3.86 10.83 26.62
C SER A 208 3.91 9.40 27.15
N ASN A 209 4.81 8.56 26.65
CA ASN A 209 4.96 7.15 27.00
C ASN A 209 3.69 6.31 26.85
N LYS A 210 2.80 6.71 25.93
CA LYS A 210 1.54 6.03 25.63
C LYS A 210 1.67 4.96 24.56
N ALA A 211 2.71 5.02 23.72
CA ALA A 211 2.95 4.07 22.65
C ALA A 211 4.38 3.57 22.63
N GLU A 212 4.56 2.39 22.08
CA GLU A 212 5.83 1.84 21.65
C GLU A 212 5.75 1.56 20.16
N VAL A 213 6.81 1.86 19.42
CA VAL A 213 6.87 1.61 17.97
C VAL A 213 8.03 0.69 17.67
N LYS A 214 7.76 -0.53 17.23
CA LYS A 214 8.78 -1.45 16.75
C LYS A 214 9.25 -1.04 15.36
N VAL A 215 10.57 -0.88 15.18
CA VAL A 215 11.14 -0.64 13.86
C VAL A 215 11.46 -1.98 13.19
N LEU A 216 10.77 -2.27 12.10
CA LEU A 216 10.94 -3.46 11.28
C LEU A 216 11.93 -3.12 10.17
N LEU A 217 13.17 -3.60 10.31
CA LEU A 217 14.24 -3.27 9.36
C LEU A 217 14.08 -4.04 8.05
N THR A 218 14.20 -3.33 6.94
CA THR A 218 14.22 -3.93 5.61
C THR A 218 15.48 -3.54 4.84
N THR A 219 15.95 -4.45 3.99
CA THR A 219 17.02 -4.21 3.01
C THR A 219 16.48 -3.91 1.62
N GLU A 220 15.18 -3.92 1.45
CA GLU A 220 14.54 -3.63 0.16
C GLU A 220 14.82 -2.19 -0.28
N LYS A 221 14.76 -1.99 -1.58
CA LYS A 221 14.89 -0.67 -2.16
C LYS A 221 13.50 -0.04 -2.28
N TRP A 222 13.38 1.16 -1.73
CA TRP A 222 12.21 1.99 -1.92
C TRP A 222 12.34 2.78 -3.24
N TYR A 223 11.22 2.95 -3.95
CA TYR A 223 11.15 3.79 -5.14
C TYR A 223 9.96 4.73 -5.05
N GLY A 224 10.23 6.02 -5.28
CA GLY A 224 9.24 7.07 -5.49
C GLY A 224 9.64 7.93 -6.68
N VAL A 225 8.70 8.66 -7.25
CA VAL A 225 8.96 9.61 -8.34
C VAL A 225 8.95 11.01 -7.76
N THR A 226 10.04 11.39 -7.08
CA THR A 226 10.22 12.74 -6.53
C THR A 226 10.49 13.75 -7.65
N TYR A 227 11.32 13.37 -8.59
CA TYR A 227 11.65 14.15 -9.79
C TYR A 227 11.15 13.43 -11.03
N ARG A 228 10.80 14.19 -12.06
CA ARG A 228 10.35 13.61 -13.34
C ARG A 228 11.42 12.71 -13.97
N GLU A 229 12.67 13.04 -13.72
CA GLU A 229 13.88 12.33 -14.17
C GLU A 229 14.04 10.96 -13.48
N ASP A 230 13.42 10.72 -12.33
CA ASP A 230 13.42 9.42 -11.62
C ASP A 230 12.56 8.37 -12.34
N LYS A 231 11.53 8.79 -13.08
CA LYS A 231 10.56 7.89 -13.71
C LYS A 231 11.19 6.80 -14.60
N PRO A 232 12.14 7.08 -15.51
CA PRO A 232 12.76 6.03 -16.34
C PRO A 232 13.50 5.00 -15.49
N MET A 233 14.18 5.44 -14.43
CA MET A 233 14.92 4.56 -13.52
C MET A 233 13.96 3.65 -12.73
N VAL A 234 12.88 4.20 -12.21
CA VAL A 234 11.84 3.43 -11.49
C VAL A 234 11.18 2.41 -12.42
N MET A 235 10.83 2.81 -13.65
CA MET A 235 10.26 1.89 -14.65
C MET A 235 11.22 0.74 -14.98
N ALA A 236 12.51 1.02 -15.16
CA ALA A 236 13.52 0.01 -15.43
C ALA A 236 13.71 -0.94 -14.23
N ALA A 237 13.66 -0.41 -13.00
CA ALA A 237 13.76 -1.21 -11.79
C ALA A 237 12.56 -2.16 -11.64
N VAL A 238 11.33 -1.68 -11.81
CA VAL A 238 10.11 -2.52 -11.76
C VAL A 238 10.15 -3.59 -12.85
N LYS A 239 10.51 -3.22 -14.09
CA LYS A 239 10.67 -4.19 -15.18
C LYS A 239 11.69 -5.29 -14.86
N LYS A 240 12.80 -4.93 -14.22
CA LYS A 240 13.80 -5.92 -13.79
C LYS A 240 13.28 -6.87 -12.72
N LEU A 241 12.40 -6.41 -11.82
CA LEU A 241 11.73 -7.26 -10.84
C LEU A 241 10.77 -8.25 -11.52
N GLU A 242 10.09 -7.84 -12.58
CA GLU A 242 9.27 -8.74 -13.42
C GLU A 242 10.12 -9.76 -14.19
N GLU A 243 11.25 -9.32 -14.79
CA GLU A 243 12.17 -10.18 -15.53
C GLU A 243 12.83 -11.24 -14.65
N ASN A 244 13.03 -10.95 -13.36
CA ASN A 244 13.60 -11.87 -12.37
C ASN A 244 12.53 -12.73 -11.65
N ASP A 245 11.30 -12.78 -12.16
CA ASP A 245 10.17 -13.51 -11.59
C ASP A 245 9.83 -13.13 -10.13
N PHE A 246 10.31 -11.96 -9.66
CA PHE A 246 9.96 -11.44 -8.34
C PHE A 246 8.50 -11.00 -8.29
N TYR A 247 8.00 -10.47 -9.41
CA TYR A 247 6.59 -10.24 -9.68
C TYR A 247 6.17 -10.97 -10.96
N PRO A 248 4.96 -11.50 -11.03
CA PRO A 248 4.43 -12.06 -12.27
C PRO A 248 4.35 -10.97 -13.33
N LYS A 249 4.66 -11.32 -14.59
CA LYS A 249 4.64 -10.39 -15.75
C LYS A 249 3.32 -9.66 -15.95
N GLN A 250 2.25 -10.17 -15.34
CA GLN A 250 0.95 -9.51 -15.23
C GLN A 250 0.48 -9.60 -13.77
N LEU A 251 0.78 -8.58 -12.98
CA LEU A 251 0.39 -8.52 -11.56
C LEU A 251 -1.13 -8.65 -11.36
N CYS A 252 -1.91 -8.18 -12.31
CA CYS A 252 -3.37 -8.24 -12.29
C CYS A 252 -3.97 -9.19 -13.33
N GLY A 253 -3.19 -9.71 -14.28
CA GLY A 253 -3.72 -10.41 -15.46
C GLY A 253 -4.44 -11.71 -15.15
N LYS A 254 -3.96 -12.51 -14.21
CA LYS A 254 -4.58 -13.79 -13.85
C LYS A 254 -5.74 -13.61 -12.88
N LEU A 255 -5.58 -12.73 -11.91
CA LEU A 255 -6.67 -12.29 -11.02
C LEU A 255 -7.73 -11.51 -11.77
N GLU A 256 -7.35 -10.67 -12.73
CA GLU A 256 -8.29 -9.98 -13.63
C GLU A 256 -9.02 -10.96 -14.54
N ALA A 257 -8.34 -12.00 -15.04
CA ALA A 257 -8.98 -13.10 -15.74
C ALA A 257 -9.94 -13.86 -14.82
N ALA A 258 -9.53 -14.21 -13.58
CA ALA A 258 -10.40 -14.88 -12.62
C ALA A 258 -11.61 -14.02 -12.20
N ALA A 259 -11.44 -12.69 -12.09
CA ALA A 259 -12.52 -11.75 -11.78
C ALA A 259 -13.55 -11.59 -12.91
N ASN A 260 -13.19 -11.95 -14.16
CA ASN A 260 -14.13 -12.00 -15.28
C ASN A 260 -15.04 -13.24 -15.27
N PHE A 261 -14.78 -14.18 -14.35
CA PHE A 261 -15.63 -15.34 -14.10
C PHE A 261 -16.49 -15.10 -12.84
N CYS A 262 -17.71 -15.61 -12.82
CA CYS A 262 -18.60 -15.52 -11.68
C CYS A 262 -18.26 -16.61 -10.64
N PHE A 263 -17.05 -16.57 -10.07
CA PHE A 263 -16.69 -17.51 -9.01
C PHE A 263 -17.33 -17.10 -7.67
N GLU A 264 -17.80 -18.10 -6.94
CA GLU A 264 -18.40 -17.87 -5.61
C GLU A 264 -17.32 -17.76 -4.53
N GLY A 265 -17.34 -16.68 -3.75
CA GLY A 265 -16.45 -16.45 -2.61
C GLY A 265 -15.34 -15.43 -2.90
N VAL A 266 -14.44 -15.34 -1.94
CA VAL A 266 -13.26 -14.46 -2.01
C VAL A 266 -12.04 -15.26 -2.48
N TYR A 267 -11.31 -14.72 -3.42
CA TYR A 267 -10.04 -15.31 -3.88
C TYR A 267 -9.05 -15.47 -2.72
N LYS A 268 -8.39 -16.61 -2.66
CA LYS A 268 -7.37 -16.93 -1.63
C LYS A 268 -5.98 -17.17 -2.22
N GLU A 269 -5.89 -18.03 -3.24
CA GLU A 269 -4.61 -18.42 -3.82
C GLU A 269 -4.76 -18.94 -5.23
N GLU A 270 -3.67 -18.91 -5.99
CA GLU A 270 -3.50 -19.66 -7.22
C GLU A 270 -2.20 -20.45 -7.18
N ILE A 271 -2.24 -21.64 -7.73
CA ILE A 271 -1.03 -22.48 -7.89
C ILE A 271 -0.99 -23.02 -9.33
N PRO A 272 0.19 -23.12 -9.95
CA PRO A 272 0.33 -23.82 -11.23
C PRO A 272 -0.21 -25.24 -11.09
N TRP A 273 -0.98 -25.69 -12.08
CA TRP A 273 -1.65 -26.99 -12.01
C TRP A 273 -1.48 -27.79 -13.29
N GLY A 274 -0.99 -29.03 -13.16
CA GLY A 274 -0.75 -29.93 -14.28
C GLY A 274 0.60 -29.73 -14.96
N ASN A 275 0.93 -30.67 -15.87
CA ASN A 275 2.19 -30.70 -16.60
C ASN A 275 1.99 -30.35 -18.10
N GLY A 276 0.95 -29.58 -18.43
CA GLY A 276 0.68 -29.18 -19.81
C GLY A 276 1.72 -28.20 -20.33
N HIS A 277 2.29 -28.51 -21.53
CA HIS A 277 3.30 -27.63 -22.15
C HIS A 277 2.70 -26.65 -23.15
N ILE A 278 1.38 -26.68 -23.38
CA ILE A 278 0.69 -25.88 -24.42
C ILE A 278 -0.02 -24.68 -23.80
N ASN A 279 -0.74 -24.90 -22.71
CA ASN A 279 -1.53 -23.86 -22.04
C ASN A 279 -1.04 -23.68 -20.60
N ASP A 280 -1.06 -22.45 -20.14
CA ASP A 280 -0.81 -22.19 -18.71
C ASP A 280 -2.07 -22.52 -17.92
N THR A 281 -1.96 -23.49 -17.02
CA THR A 281 -3.09 -23.97 -16.21
C THR A 281 -2.83 -23.69 -14.74
N TYR A 282 -3.83 -23.17 -14.05
CA TYR A 282 -3.77 -22.82 -12.63
C TYR A 282 -4.97 -23.39 -11.89
N ARG A 283 -4.75 -23.87 -10.68
CA ARG A 283 -5.83 -24.10 -9.72
C ARG A 283 -5.99 -22.84 -8.88
N VAL A 284 -7.16 -22.20 -8.95
CA VAL A 284 -7.51 -21.04 -8.13
C VAL A 284 -8.44 -21.47 -7.00
N THR A 285 -8.23 -20.93 -5.80
CA THR A 285 -9.00 -21.23 -4.61
C THR A 285 -9.81 -20.02 -4.20
N PHE A 286 -11.12 -20.20 -4.04
CA PHE A 286 -12.04 -19.22 -3.49
C PHE A 286 -12.62 -19.75 -2.17
N GLU A 287 -12.91 -18.87 -1.23
CA GLU A 287 -13.50 -19.20 0.07
C GLU A 287 -14.72 -18.34 0.33
N ASN A 288 -15.83 -18.96 0.70
CA ASN A 288 -17.07 -18.25 1.04
C ASN A 288 -17.03 -17.70 2.47
N GLU A 289 -18.07 -16.95 2.87
CA GLU A 289 -18.20 -16.36 4.20
C GLU A 289 -18.25 -17.41 5.34
N GLN A 290 -18.57 -18.66 5.03
CA GLN A 290 -18.59 -19.77 5.98
C GLN A 290 -17.24 -20.54 6.04
N GLY A 291 -16.20 -20.07 5.36
CA GLY A 291 -14.89 -20.72 5.34
C GLY A 291 -14.81 -21.94 4.43
N VAL A 292 -15.81 -22.20 3.59
CA VAL A 292 -15.80 -23.33 2.65
C VAL A 292 -15.00 -22.96 1.41
N LYS A 293 -13.99 -23.79 1.09
CA LYS A 293 -13.13 -23.58 -0.06
C LYS A 293 -13.71 -24.26 -1.31
N LYS A 294 -13.74 -23.49 -2.40
CA LYS A 294 -14.02 -23.98 -3.76
C LYS A 294 -12.78 -23.85 -4.62
N TYR A 295 -12.56 -24.85 -5.45
CA TYR A 295 -11.40 -24.92 -6.35
C TYR A 295 -11.87 -24.86 -7.80
N TYR A 296 -11.20 -24.02 -8.58
CA TYR A 296 -11.47 -23.88 -10.01
C TYR A 296 -10.17 -24.06 -10.79
N ILE A 297 -10.28 -24.52 -12.02
CA ILE A 297 -9.14 -24.59 -12.95
C ILE A 297 -9.27 -23.40 -13.90
N LEU A 298 -8.29 -22.50 -13.86
CA LEU A 298 -8.14 -21.42 -14.79
C LEU A 298 -7.08 -21.80 -15.83
N GLN A 299 -7.47 -21.79 -17.09
CA GLN A 299 -6.56 -22.12 -18.18
C GLN A 299 -6.42 -20.95 -19.16
N GLN A 300 -5.19 -20.50 -19.35
CA GLN A 300 -4.85 -19.51 -20.37
C GLN A 300 -4.46 -20.23 -21.66
N MET A 301 -5.26 -20.05 -22.69
CA MET A 301 -4.98 -20.66 -24.00
C MET A 301 -3.83 -19.95 -24.71
N ASN A 302 -2.90 -20.75 -25.24
CA ASN A 302 -1.78 -20.24 -26.02
C ASN A 302 -2.25 -19.84 -27.42
N LYS A 303 -2.39 -18.52 -27.66
CA LYS A 303 -2.85 -17.94 -28.93
C LYS A 303 -1.89 -18.18 -30.11
N SER A 304 -0.63 -18.54 -29.86
CA SER A 304 0.30 -18.89 -30.93
C SER A 304 0.01 -20.26 -31.54
N ILE A 305 -0.58 -21.16 -30.74
CA ILE A 305 -0.99 -22.51 -31.15
C ILE A 305 -2.45 -22.54 -31.57
N PHE A 306 -3.33 -21.96 -30.76
CA PHE A 306 -4.77 -21.88 -31.04
C PHE A 306 -5.13 -20.53 -31.66
N LYS A 307 -5.11 -20.48 -32.99
CA LYS A 307 -5.32 -19.23 -33.74
C LYS A 307 -6.74 -18.70 -33.65
N ASN A 308 -7.72 -19.57 -33.40
CA ASN A 308 -9.11 -19.18 -33.19
C ASN A 308 -9.63 -19.72 -31.82
N PRO A 309 -9.30 -19.06 -30.70
CA PRO A 309 -9.71 -19.53 -29.38
C PRO A 309 -11.22 -19.49 -29.13
N VAL A 310 -11.96 -18.66 -29.87
CA VAL A 310 -13.43 -18.55 -29.74
C VAL A 310 -14.10 -19.82 -30.25
N GLU A 311 -13.80 -20.23 -31.48
CA GLU A 311 -14.34 -21.48 -32.05
C GLU A 311 -13.94 -22.71 -31.25
N LEU A 312 -12.70 -22.74 -30.75
CA LEU A 312 -12.25 -23.82 -29.88
C LEU A 312 -13.11 -23.90 -28.60
N MET A 313 -13.39 -22.76 -27.95
CA MET A 313 -14.25 -22.70 -26.78
C MET A 313 -15.69 -23.09 -27.08
N GLU A 314 -16.23 -22.73 -28.23
CA GLU A 314 -17.56 -23.15 -28.67
C GLU A 314 -17.65 -24.67 -28.81
N ASN A 315 -16.63 -25.29 -29.42
CA ASN A 315 -16.54 -26.74 -29.53
C ASN A 315 -16.41 -27.42 -28.14
N ILE A 316 -15.58 -26.90 -27.26
CA ILE A 316 -15.41 -27.43 -25.88
C ILE A 316 -16.73 -27.36 -25.12
N VAL A 317 -17.46 -26.24 -25.20
CA VAL A 317 -18.76 -26.08 -24.53
C VAL A 317 -19.76 -27.06 -25.12
N GLY A 318 -19.88 -27.13 -26.45
CA GLY A 318 -20.82 -28.05 -27.12
C GLY A 318 -20.58 -29.53 -26.76
N VAL A 319 -19.32 -29.96 -26.72
CA VAL A 319 -18.95 -31.32 -26.30
C VAL A 319 -19.27 -31.54 -24.84
N THR A 320 -19.00 -30.54 -23.98
CA THR A 320 -19.24 -30.66 -22.52
C THR A 320 -20.74 -30.72 -22.20
N GLU A 321 -21.55 -29.91 -22.86
CA GLU A 321 -23.01 -29.94 -22.74
C GLU A 321 -23.58 -31.28 -23.20
N PHE A 322 -23.12 -31.79 -24.34
CA PHE A 322 -23.51 -33.12 -24.83
C PHE A 322 -23.14 -34.21 -23.84
N LEU A 323 -21.92 -34.20 -23.27
CA LEU A 323 -21.49 -35.18 -22.28
C LEU A 323 -22.29 -35.08 -20.96
N LYS A 324 -22.64 -33.86 -20.55
CA LYS A 324 -23.46 -33.59 -19.35
C LYS A 324 -24.86 -34.20 -19.52
N GLU A 325 -25.49 -33.98 -20.65
CA GLU A 325 -26.81 -34.52 -20.96
C GLU A 325 -26.79 -36.07 -21.04
N LYS A 326 -25.77 -36.62 -21.69
CA LYS A 326 -25.73 -38.05 -22.00
C LYS A 326 -25.23 -38.90 -20.82
N PHE A 327 -24.35 -38.36 -19.96
CA PHE A 327 -23.66 -39.13 -18.92
C PHE A 327 -23.91 -38.59 -17.50
N GLN A 328 -24.75 -37.58 -17.33
CA GLN A 328 -25.03 -36.88 -16.04
C GLN A 328 -23.75 -36.40 -15.33
N LEU A 329 -22.76 -36.00 -16.11
CA LEU A 329 -21.51 -35.49 -15.56
C LEU A 329 -21.68 -34.06 -15.04
N THR A 330 -21.17 -33.77 -13.82
CA THR A 330 -21.20 -32.46 -13.21
C THR A 330 -19.95 -31.66 -13.60
N VAL A 331 -19.85 -31.23 -14.85
CA VAL A 331 -18.77 -30.35 -15.33
C VAL A 331 -19.41 -29.01 -15.72
N GLU A 332 -19.01 -27.93 -15.07
CA GLU A 332 -19.38 -26.57 -15.46
C GLU A 332 -18.21 -25.88 -16.13
N ILE A 333 -18.45 -25.38 -17.34
CA ILE A 333 -17.50 -24.51 -18.04
C ILE A 333 -18.06 -23.11 -18.04
N GLN A 334 -17.31 -22.18 -17.45
CA GLN A 334 -17.64 -20.75 -17.45
C GLN A 334 -16.75 -20.03 -18.46
N ARG A 335 -17.36 -19.15 -19.26
CA ARG A 335 -16.64 -18.23 -20.16
C ARG A 335 -16.43 -16.91 -19.44
N GLY A 336 -15.21 -16.38 -19.51
CA GLY A 336 -14.96 -15.00 -19.09
C GLY A 336 -15.74 -14.01 -19.94
N ARG A 337 -16.19 -12.92 -19.36
CA ARG A 337 -16.77 -11.80 -20.13
C ARG A 337 -15.64 -11.11 -20.90
N HIS A 338 -15.91 -10.76 -22.17
CA HIS A 338 -15.00 -10.02 -23.05
C HIS A 338 -14.82 -8.58 -22.59
#